data_052db11c5f54139ffd8544e56ad9de8e
#
_entry.id   052db11c5f54139ffd8544e56ad9de8e
#
_cell.length_a   1.000
_cell.length_b   1.000
_cell.length_c   1.000
_cell.angle_alpha   90.00
_cell.angle_beta   90.00
_cell.angle_gamma   90.00
#
_symmetry.space_group_name_H-M   'P 1'
#
loop_
_entity.id
_entity.type
_entity.pdbx_description
1 polymer ?
#
loop_
_entity_poly.entity_id
_entity_poly.type
_entity_poly.pdbx_seq_one_letter_code
_entity_poly.pdbx_strand_id
1 'polypeptide(L)'
;LQGAALLAVCSPLNPTGTTFTKPELEAICDLVIAENNRRGENEKKLYLLYDQIYWTLTYGETTHYNPVSLRPEMKAYCIFIDGISKSFAATGVRVGWSMGPAHLIAKMKAINSHVGAWSPMAEQQATATYLNLPEDINQYFSHFKAEISERLTRIYDGFIQLKNEGFAVDAVAPQAAIYLTIQINLVGKTTSTGKSLANQADVTAYLLNEAKLAVVPFSAFGAPATSAWYRLSVGTCKKEEISDMLKKLKGALQHLS
;
A
#
# COMPACT_ATOMS: atom_id res chain seq x y z
N LEU A 1 23.54 5.91 0.98
CA LEU A 1 22.85 6.94 1.82
C LEU A 1 23.67 8.23 1.99
N GLN A 2 24.87 8.28 1.40
CA GLN A 2 25.76 9.45 1.49
C GLN A 2 25.05 10.70 0.95
N GLY A 3 24.94 11.75 1.79
CA GLY A 3 24.26 13.00 1.45
C GLY A 3 22.72 13.00 1.61
N ALA A 4 22.07 11.85 1.77
CA ALA A 4 20.63 11.81 2.02
C ALA A 4 20.30 12.34 3.43
N ALA A 5 19.24 13.12 3.56
CA ALA A 5 18.73 13.59 4.84
C ALA A 5 17.45 12.84 5.27
N LEU A 6 16.78 12.20 4.32
CA LEU A 6 15.53 11.47 4.55
C LEU A 6 15.52 10.17 3.73
N LEU A 7 15.15 9.08 4.37
CA LEU A 7 14.75 7.82 3.76
C LEU A 7 13.26 7.65 4.00
N ALA A 8 12.46 7.63 2.95
CA ALA A 8 11.01 7.42 3.07
C ALA A 8 10.67 5.98 2.70
N VAL A 9 9.99 5.27 3.58
CA VAL A 9 9.49 3.92 3.36
C VAL A 9 8.05 3.81 3.81
N CYS A 10 7.29 2.92 3.17
CA CYS A 10 5.90 2.63 3.51
C CYS A 10 5.78 1.14 3.84
N SER A 11 5.16 0.81 5.00
CA SER A 11 4.88 -0.58 5.35
C SER A 11 3.67 -0.64 6.28
N PRO A 12 2.63 -1.39 5.92
CA PRO A 12 2.41 -2.11 4.64
C PRO A 12 2.44 -1.20 3.42
N LEU A 13 2.91 -1.72 2.29
CA LEU A 13 3.30 -0.92 1.13
C LEU A 13 2.14 -0.71 0.14
N ASN A 14 1.91 0.52 -0.26
CA ASN A 14 1.23 0.89 -1.49
C ASN A 14 2.33 1.12 -2.57
N PRO A 15 2.38 0.37 -3.69
CA PRO A 15 1.26 -0.32 -4.35
C PRO A 15 1.14 -1.83 -4.10
N THR A 16 2.10 -2.48 -3.46
CA THR A 16 2.25 -3.94 -3.52
C THR A 16 1.32 -4.72 -2.58
N GLY A 17 0.86 -4.11 -1.49
CA GLY A 17 0.13 -4.83 -0.44
C GLY A 17 1.01 -5.76 0.41
N THR A 18 2.34 -5.59 0.35
CA THR A 18 3.32 -6.37 1.11
C THR A 18 3.82 -5.61 2.34
N THR A 19 4.51 -6.30 3.25
CA THR A 19 5.15 -5.72 4.44
C THR A 19 6.63 -6.04 4.46
N PHE A 20 7.42 -5.22 5.14
CA PHE A 20 8.77 -5.64 5.52
C PHE A 20 8.71 -6.77 6.55
N THR A 21 9.52 -7.77 6.35
CA THR A 21 9.82 -8.77 7.38
C THR A 21 10.63 -8.13 8.51
N LYS A 22 10.63 -8.80 9.67
CA LYS A 22 11.43 -8.32 10.82
C LYS A 22 12.91 -8.10 10.46
N PRO A 23 13.62 -9.06 9.82
CA PRO A 23 15.04 -8.86 9.46
C PRO A 23 15.26 -7.71 8.46
N GLU A 24 14.36 -7.53 7.50
CA GLU A 24 14.47 -6.41 6.52
C GLU A 24 14.33 -5.05 7.21
N LEU A 25 13.34 -4.91 8.09
CA LEU A 25 13.16 -3.65 8.82
C LEU A 25 14.29 -3.39 9.83
N GLU A 26 14.80 -4.44 10.50
CA GLU A 26 15.99 -4.34 11.34
C GLU A 26 17.20 -3.85 10.55
N ALA A 27 17.45 -4.41 9.36
CA ALA A 27 18.54 -3.98 8.49
C ALA A 27 18.41 -2.50 8.07
N ILE A 28 17.19 -2.04 7.77
CA ILE A 28 16.93 -0.62 7.45
C ILE A 28 17.26 0.26 8.68
N CYS A 29 16.82 -0.14 9.87
CA CYS A 29 17.12 0.60 11.11
C CYS A 29 18.62 0.66 11.37
N ASP A 30 19.32 -0.47 11.25
CA ASP A 30 20.76 -0.56 11.47
C ASP A 30 21.54 0.31 10.48
N LEU A 31 21.11 0.39 9.20
CA LEU A 31 21.68 1.31 8.22
C LEU A 31 21.50 2.78 8.61
N VAL A 32 20.32 3.16 9.12
CA VAL A 32 20.06 4.55 9.56
C VAL A 32 20.91 4.90 10.77
N ILE A 33 21.01 4.01 11.74
CA ILE A 33 21.82 4.19 12.97
C ILE A 33 23.30 4.30 12.60
N ALA A 34 23.82 3.35 11.81
CA ALA A 34 25.23 3.34 11.39
C ALA A 34 25.59 4.62 10.61
N GLU A 35 24.74 5.08 9.69
CA GLU A 35 24.97 6.31 8.95
C GLU A 35 24.99 7.54 9.88
N ASN A 36 24.11 7.61 10.86
CA ASN A 36 24.08 8.71 11.82
C ASN A 36 25.27 8.69 12.79
N ASN A 37 25.79 7.53 13.14
CA ASN A 37 27.00 7.38 13.93
C ASN A 37 28.27 7.78 13.15
N ARG A 38 28.28 7.55 11.84
CA ARG A 38 29.36 7.98 10.93
C ARG A 38 29.41 9.50 10.76
N ARG A 39 28.25 10.17 10.81
CA ARG A 39 28.14 11.63 10.60
C ARG A 39 28.64 12.41 11.80
N GLY A 40 29.41 13.47 11.53
CA GLY A 40 29.85 14.43 12.56
C GLY A 40 28.66 15.23 13.13
N GLU A 41 28.96 15.97 14.20
CA GLU A 41 27.94 16.79 14.88
C GLU A 41 27.32 17.87 14.00
N ASN A 42 28.10 18.41 13.06
CA ASN A 42 27.65 19.46 12.13
C ASN A 42 27.04 18.92 10.85
N GLU A 43 26.99 17.61 10.63
CA GLU A 43 26.36 17.01 9.48
C GLU A 43 24.87 16.80 9.74
N LYS A 44 24.05 17.02 8.68
CA LYS A 44 22.61 16.74 8.75
C LYS A 44 22.37 15.27 9.03
N LYS A 45 21.59 14.95 10.05
CA LYS A 45 21.21 13.58 10.36
C LYS A 45 20.32 12.99 9.26
N LEU A 46 20.38 11.66 9.09
CA LEU A 46 19.49 10.88 8.27
C LEU A 46 18.26 10.48 9.09
N TYR A 47 17.08 10.80 8.60
CA TYR A 47 15.81 10.41 9.23
C TYR A 47 15.12 9.34 8.40
N LEU A 48 14.42 8.44 9.07
CA LEU A 48 13.49 7.49 8.47
C LEU A 48 12.07 8.06 8.59
N LEU A 49 11.43 8.39 7.46
CA LEU A 49 9.99 8.63 7.42
C LEU A 49 9.32 7.28 7.17
N TYR A 50 8.59 6.82 8.16
CA TYR A 50 7.92 5.52 8.16
C TYR A 50 6.41 5.74 8.02
N ASP A 51 5.91 5.60 6.80
CA ASP A 51 4.46 5.63 6.52
C ASP A 51 3.85 4.27 6.85
N GLN A 52 3.04 4.24 7.91
CA GLN A 52 2.38 3.03 8.38
C GLN A 52 0.85 3.12 8.27
N ILE A 53 0.31 3.90 7.35
CA ILE A 53 -1.14 4.15 7.22
C ILE A 53 -1.98 2.86 7.09
N TYR A 54 -1.37 1.74 6.73
CA TYR A 54 -2.03 0.42 6.59
C TYR A 54 -1.68 -0.56 7.71
N TRP A 55 -0.99 -0.17 8.77
CA TRP A 55 -0.41 -1.09 9.76
C TRP A 55 -1.43 -2.02 10.44
N THR A 56 -2.67 -1.58 10.60
CA THR A 56 -3.77 -2.40 11.16
C THR A 56 -4.30 -3.45 10.19
N LEU A 57 -4.07 -3.27 8.88
CA LEU A 57 -4.62 -4.10 7.81
C LEU A 57 -3.59 -5.14 7.35
N THR A 58 -3.27 -6.08 8.22
CA THR A 58 -2.45 -7.27 7.94
C THR A 58 -3.33 -8.51 7.99
N TYR A 59 -3.02 -9.54 7.17
CA TYR A 59 -3.83 -10.74 6.99
C TYR A 59 -2.99 -12.00 7.20
N GLY A 60 -3.65 -13.11 7.56
CA GLY A 60 -2.99 -14.38 7.84
C GLY A 60 -1.91 -14.25 8.91
N GLU A 61 -0.75 -14.82 8.66
CA GLU A 61 0.42 -14.79 9.55
C GLU A 61 1.27 -13.51 9.44
N THR A 62 0.82 -12.55 8.62
CA THR A 62 1.59 -11.32 8.38
C THR A 62 1.60 -10.42 9.61
N THR A 63 2.78 -10.11 10.10
CA THR A 63 3.00 -9.21 11.23
C THR A 63 3.61 -7.89 10.77
N HIS A 64 3.01 -6.77 11.22
CA HIS A 64 3.61 -5.46 11.07
C HIS A 64 4.62 -5.19 12.20
N TYR A 65 5.78 -4.65 11.84
CA TYR A 65 6.84 -4.31 12.80
C TYR A 65 7.05 -2.81 12.85
N ASN A 66 7.43 -2.32 14.05
CA ASN A 66 7.69 -0.92 14.31
C ASN A 66 9.21 -0.69 14.47
N PRO A 67 9.82 0.27 13.73
CA PRO A 67 11.25 0.56 13.81
C PRO A 67 11.78 0.81 15.23
N VAL A 68 11.04 1.57 16.04
CA VAL A 68 11.46 1.92 17.41
C VAL A 68 11.36 0.72 18.36
N SER A 69 10.39 -0.18 18.14
CA SER A 69 10.27 -1.41 18.93
C SER A 69 11.40 -2.41 18.62
N LEU A 70 11.90 -2.39 17.39
CA LEU A 70 13.01 -3.26 16.97
C LEU A 70 14.39 -2.70 17.37
N ARG A 71 14.53 -1.38 17.27
CA ARG A 71 15.78 -0.65 17.63
C ARG A 71 15.38 0.63 18.37
N PRO A 72 15.45 0.66 19.72
CA PRO A 72 15.05 1.83 20.52
C PRO A 72 15.76 3.13 20.14
N GLU A 73 16.99 3.05 19.63
CA GLU A 73 17.78 4.19 19.15
C GLU A 73 17.07 4.92 17.97
N MET A 74 16.23 4.23 17.21
CA MET A 74 15.45 4.81 16.12
C MET A 74 14.46 5.88 16.60
N LYS A 75 14.16 5.95 17.89
CA LYS A 75 13.35 7.05 18.47
C LYS A 75 13.92 8.43 18.15
N ALA A 76 15.25 8.54 18.01
CA ALA A 76 15.91 9.79 17.64
C ALA A 76 15.84 10.11 16.14
N TYR A 77 15.50 9.15 15.29
CA TYR A 77 15.64 9.27 13.84
C TYR A 77 14.38 8.87 13.06
N CYS A 78 13.33 8.34 13.69
CA CYS A 78 12.13 7.89 13.01
C CYS A 78 11.00 8.95 13.09
N ILE A 79 10.37 9.21 11.96
CA ILE A 79 9.16 10.03 11.82
C ILE A 79 8.07 9.09 11.33
N PHE A 80 7.09 8.80 12.17
CA PHE A 80 5.92 8.01 11.79
C PHE A 80 4.86 8.90 11.16
N ILE A 81 4.24 8.39 10.11
CA ILE A 81 3.04 8.95 9.49
C ILE A 81 1.92 7.92 9.61
N ASP A 82 0.77 8.36 10.13
CA ASP A 82 -0.39 7.51 10.32
C ASP A 82 -1.70 8.33 10.28
N GLY A 83 -2.86 7.67 10.34
CA GLY A 83 -4.17 8.32 10.35
C GLY A 83 -5.31 7.34 10.20
N ILE A 84 -6.53 7.88 10.20
CA ILE A 84 -7.75 7.07 10.13
C ILE A 84 -8.22 6.75 8.72
N SER A 85 -7.59 7.33 7.69
CA SER A 85 -8.05 7.26 6.30
C SER A 85 -8.21 5.83 5.78
N LYS A 86 -7.33 4.92 6.18
CA LYS A 86 -7.31 3.53 5.69
C LYS A 86 -7.78 2.54 6.74
N SER A 87 -7.23 2.63 7.95
CA SER A 87 -7.60 1.76 9.07
C SER A 87 -9.10 1.81 9.41
N PHE A 88 -9.72 2.97 9.26
CA PHE A 88 -11.15 3.16 9.56
C PHE A 88 -12.00 3.46 8.32
N ALA A 89 -11.49 3.23 7.10
CA ALA A 89 -12.17 3.60 5.85
C ALA A 89 -12.64 5.06 5.82
N ALA A 90 -12.00 5.94 6.58
CA ALA A 90 -12.42 7.32 6.86
C ALA A 90 -11.67 8.36 6.02
N THR A 91 -11.45 8.08 4.74
CA THR A 91 -10.66 8.94 3.83
C THR A 91 -11.21 10.37 3.76
N GLY A 92 -12.52 10.54 3.82
CA GLY A 92 -13.19 11.85 3.75
C GLY A 92 -13.09 12.68 5.03
N VAL A 93 -12.77 12.09 6.17
CA VAL A 93 -12.68 12.77 7.48
C VAL A 93 -11.43 13.64 7.59
N ARG A 94 -10.39 13.35 6.83
CA ARG A 94 -9.16 14.14 6.70
C ARG A 94 -8.36 14.30 8.00
N VAL A 95 -8.26 13.25 8.82
CA VAL A 95 -7.46 13.24 10.05
C VAL A 95 -6.29 12.25 9.93
N GLY A 96 -5.10 12.76 10.20
CA GLY A 96 -3.86 12.00 10.29
C GLY A 96 -2.90 12.70 11.26
N TRP A 97 -1.85 12.02 11.62
CA TRP A 97 -0.86 12.51 12.57
C TRP A 97 0.54 12.06 12.20
N SER A 98 1.52 12.75 12.76
CA SER A 98 2.92 12.36 12.74
C SER A 98 3.47 12.29 14.15
N MET A 99 4.37 11.34 14.38
CA MET A 99 5.10 11.17 15.64
C MET A 99 6.59 11.05 15.35
N GLY A 100 7.43 11.66 16.17
CA GLY A 100 8.88 11.61 15.95
C GLY A 100 9.64 12.53 16.88
N PRO A 101 10.93 12.83 16.58
CA PRO A 101 11.74 13.72 17.39
C PRO A 101 11.10 15.10 17.58
N ALA A 102 11.02 15.56 18.83
CA ALA A 102 10.25 16.75 19.20
C ALA A 102 10.63 18.00 18.37
N HIS A 103 11.91 18.21 18.09
CA HIS A 103 12.37 19.35 17.30
C HIS A 103 11.91 19.32 15.84
N LEU A 104 11.73 18.14 15.24
CA LEU A 104 11.18 18.01 13.88
C LEU A 104 9.66 18.22 13.89
N ILE A 105 8.96 17.60 14.83
CA ILE A 105 7.50 17.75 14.97
C ILE A 105 7.14 19.23 15.21
N ALA A 106 7.91 19.95 16.01
CA ALA A 106 7.71 21.40 16.22
C ALA A 106 7.84 22.19 14.91
N LYS A 107 8.83 21.87 14.06
CA LYS A 107 9.00 22.51 12.75
C LYS A 107 7.87 22.14 11.77
N MET A 108 7.46 20.87 11.73
CA MET A 108 6.32 20.44 10.92
C MET A 108 5.03 21.15 11.33
N LYS A 109 4.77 21.28 12.63
CA LYS A 109 3.63 22.03 13.17
C LYS A 109 3.68 23.49 12.74
N ALA A 110 4.83 24.15 12.82
CA ALA A 110 4.98 25.54 12.40
C ALA A 110 4.70 25.71 10.92
N ILE A 111 5.23 24.83 10.04
CA ILE A 111 5.00 24.87 8.61
C ILE A 111 3.50 24.68 8.31
N ASN A 112 2.85 23.66 8.89
CA ASN A 112 1.43 23.40 8.70
C ASN A 112 0.56 24.60 9.13
N SER A 113 0.94 25.28 10.21
CA SER A 113 0.26 26.49 10.66
C SER A 113 0.37 27.64 9.65
N HIS A 114 1.53 27.82 9.03
CA HIS A 114 1.73 28.87 8.03
C HIS A 114 1.01 28.60 6.71
N VAL A 115 0.94 27.34 6.28
CA VAL A 115 0.25 26.97 5.02
C VAL A 115 -1.23 26.66 5.21
N GLY A 116 -1.74 26.70 6.44
CA GLY A 116 -3.15 26.38 6.74
C GLY A 116 -3.51 24.91 6.52
N ALA A 117 -2.54 23.99 6.61
CA ALA A 117 -2.71 22.57 6.31
C ALA A 117 -2.86 21.73 7.60
N TRP A 118 -3.94 21.92 8.31
CA TRP A 118 -4.32 21.10 9.47
C TRP A 118 -5.66 20.43 9.28
N SER A 119 -5.85 19.34 10.01
CA SER A 119 -7.15 18.65 10.04
C SER A 119 -8.22 19.53 10.69
N PRO A 120 -9.49 19.44 10.27
CA PRO A 120 -10.57 20.18 10.90
C PRO A 120 -10.71 19.82 12.40
N MET A 121 -11.04 20.82 13.22
CA MET A 121 -11.06 20.65 14.68
C MET A 121 -12.13 19.64 15.16
N ALA A 122 -13.33 19.69 14.57
CA ALA A 122 -14.42 18.79 14.94
C ALA A 122 -14.06 17.32 14.69
N GLU A 123 -13.45 17.04 13.53
CA GLU A 123 -13.00 15.71 13.15
C GLU A 123 -11.83 15.21 14.01
N GLN A 124 -10.93 16.11 14.42
CA GLN A 124 -9.87 15.75 15.38
C GLN A 124 -10.48 15.35 16.72
N GLN A 125 -11.44 16.10 17.26
CA GLN A 125 -12.13 15.79 18.53
C GLN A 125 -12.91 14.48 18.43
N ALA A 126 -13.67 14.29 17.35
CA ALA A 126 -14.40 13.04 17.12
C ALA A 126 -13.46 11.83 17.03
N THR A 127 -12.35 11.98 16.29
CA THR A 127 -11.32 10.94 16.19
C THR A 127 -10.70 10.62 17.55
N ALA A 128 -10.33 11.64 18.32
CA ALA A 128 -9.75 11.45 19.64
C ALA A 128 -10.73 10.75 20.60
N THR A 129 -12.01 11.12 20.55
CA THR A 129 -13.06 10.45 21.34
C THR A 129 -13.20 8.98 20.95
N TYR A 130 -13.30 8.69 19.64
CA TYR A 130 -13.46 7.32 19.14
C TYR A 130 -12.25 6.44 19.47
N LEU A 131 -11.03 6.95 19.35
CA LEU A 131 -9.81 6.20 19.66
C LEU A 131 -9.69 5.79 21.16
N ASN A 132 -10.53 6.33 22.03
CA ASN A 132 -10.62 5.92 23.44
C ASN A 132 -11.69 4.84 23.68
N LEU A 133 -12.28 4.25 22.65
CA LEU A 133 -13.29 3.18 22.72
C LEU A 133 -12.69 1.85 22.19
N PRO A 134 -11.82 1.18 22.96
CA PRO A 134 -11.07 0.01 22.47
C PRO A 134 -11.96 -1.17 22.06
N GLU A 135 -13.09 -1.37 22.72
CA GLU A 135 -14.03 -2.45 22.43
C GLU A 135 -14.68 -2.24 21.06
N ASP A 136 -15.19 -1.04 20.79
CA ASP A 136 -15.80 -0.68 19.51
C ASP A 136 -14.76 -0.78 18.35
N ILE A 137 -13.53 -0.33 18.61
CA ILE A 137 -12.43 -0.41 17.64
C ILE A 137 -12.08 -1.86 17.32
N ASN A 138 -11.97 -2.72 18.32
CA ASN A 138 -11.67 -4.13 18.14
C ASN A 138 -12.78 -4.86 17.36
N GLN A 139 -14.04 -4.56 17.66
CA GLN A 139 -15.17 -5.10 16.91
C GLN A 139 -15.16 -4.62 15.46
N TYR A 140 -14.93 -3.33 15.23
CA TYR A 140 -14.80 -2.76 13.89
C TYR A 140 -13.69 -3.43 13.10
N PHE A 141 -12.46 -3.52 13.66
CA PHE A 141 -11.32 -4.12 12.97
C PHE A 141 -11.53 -5.61 12.67
N SER A 142 -12.13 -6.36 13.59
CA SER A 142 -12.44 -7.77 13.35
C SER A 142 -13.31 -7.94 12.10
N HIS A 143 -14.40 -7.17 12.01
CA HIS A 143 -15.31 -7.20 10.86
C HIS A 143 -14.63 -6.65 9.60
N PHE A 144 -14.04 -5.47 9.67
CA PHE A 144 -13.45 -4.80 8.52
C PHE A 144 -12.30 -5.58 7.88
N LYS A 145 -11.40 -6.15 8.70
CA LYS A 145 -10.31 -6.99 8.22
C LYS A 145 -10.82 -8.27 7.54
N ALA A 146 -11.85 -8.91 8.12
CA ALA A 146 -12.46 -10.10 7.51
C ALA A 146 -13.03 -9.77 6.12
N GLU A 147 -13.74 -8.64 6.00
CA GLU A 147 -14.33 -8.18 4.74
C GLU A 147 -13.29 -7.88 3.65
N ILE A 148 -12.18 -7.24 4.01
CA ILE A 148 -11.10 -6.95 3.05
C ILE A 148 -10.34 -8.24 2.69
N SER A 149 -10.01 -9.05 3.69
CA SER A 149 -9.29 -10.32 3.48
C SER A 149 -10.06 -11.26 2.55
N GLU A 150 -11.38 -11.39 2.74
CA GLU A 150 -12.21 -12.21 1.86
C GLU A 150 -12.13 -11.74 0.40
N ARG A 151 -12.24 -10.41 0.15
CA ARG A 151 -12.14 -9.86 -1.21
C ARG A 151 -10.79 -10.15 -1.85
N LEU A 152 -9.71 -9.89 -1.12
CA LEU A 152 -8.34 -10.13 -1.59
C LEU A 152 -8.10 -11.61 -1.89
N THR A 153 -8.52 -12.51 -1.00
CA THR A 153 -8.35 -13.96 -1.15
C THR A 153 -9.14 -14.48 -2.34
N ARG A 154 -10.42 -14.11 -2.47
CA ARG A 154 -11.26 -14.57 -3.61
C ARG A 154 -10.70 -14.11 -4.96
N ILE A 155 -10.16 -12.89 -5.04
CA ILE A 155 -9.54 -12.41 -6.29
C ILE A 155 -8.22 -13.14 -6.53
N TYR A 156 -7.39 -13.31 -5.51
CA TYR A 156 -6.14 -14.06 -5.58
C TYR A 156 -6.38 -15.50 -6.09
N ASP A 157 -7.30 -16.22 -5.47
CA ASP A 157 -7.64 -17.59 -5.86
C ASP A 157 -8.12 -17.66 -7.32
N GLY A 158 -8.92 -16.68 -7.75
CA GLY A 158 -9.37 -16.58 -9.14
C GLY A 158 -8.21 -16.35 -10.12
N PHE A 159 -7.21 -15.52 -9.78
CA PHE A 159 -6.02 -15.35 -10.62
C PHE A 159 -5.18 -16.63 -10.67
N ILE A 160 -4.99 -17.31 -9.53
CA ILE A 160 -4.25 -18.58 -9.50
C ILE A 160 -4.99 -19.67 -10.30
N GLN A 161 -6.31 -19.71 -10.23
CA GLN A 161 -7.10 -20.60 -11.09
C GLN A 161 -6.87 -20.32 -12.57
N LEU A 162 -6.96 -19.05 -13.01
CA LEU A 162 -6.70 -18.66 -14.40
C LEU A 162 -5.27 -19.01 -14.84
N LYS A 163 -4.28 -18.83 -13.98
CA LYS A 163 -2.89 -19.25 -14.21
C LYS A 163 -2.81 -20.77 -14.45
N ASN A 164 -3.46 -21.56 -13.62
CA ASN A 164 -3.50 -23.02 -13.74
C ASN A 164 -4.23 -23.49 -15.00
N GLU A 165 -5.15 -22.70 -15.52
CA GLU A 165 -5.81 -22.92 -16.82
C GLU A 165 -4.92 -22.53 -18.02
N GLY A 166 -3.72 -22.01 -17.79
CA GLY A 166 -2.73 -21.69 -18.83
C GLY A 166 -2.76 -20.23 -19.31
N PHE A 167 -3.52 -19.35 -18.70
CA PHE A 167 -3.47 -17.93 -19.03
C PHE A 167 -2.20 -17.26 -18.47
N ALA A 168 -1.70 -16.24 -19.18
CA ALA A 168 -0.51 -15.49 -18.82
C ALA A 168 -0.78 -14.46 -17.70
N VAL A 169 -1.26 -14.93 -16.58
CA VAL A 169 -1.58 -14.14 -15.37
C VAL A 169 -0.99 -14.78 -14.12
N ASP A 170 -0.77 -13.98 -13.09
CA ASP A 170 -0.31 -14.42 -11.76
C ASP A 170 -0.77 -13.43 -10.68
N ALA A 171 -0.61 -13.77 -9.41
CA ALA A 171 -0.84 -12.89 -8.30
C ALA A 171 0.08 -13.19 -7.12
N VAL A 172 0.43 -12.17 -6.35
CA VAL A 172 1.12 -12.33 -5.06
C VAL A 172 0.09 -12.56 -3.97
N ALA A 173 0.32 -13.53 -3.11
CA ALA A 173 -0.60 -13.84 -2.00
C ALA A 173 -0.83 -12.59 -1.11
N PRO A 174 -2.07 -12.32 -0.69
CA PRO A 174 -2.39 -11.17 0.14
C PRO A 174 -1.63 -11.18 1.46
N GLN A 175 -0.94 -10.08 1.77
CA GLN A 175 -0.25 -9.90 3.04
C GLN A 175 -0.88 -8.77 3.85
N ALA A 176 -1.16 -7.61 3.20
CA ALA A 176 -1.61 -6.43 3.92
C ALA A 176 -2.26 -5.38 3.01
N ALA A 177 -2.69 -4.27 3.60
CA ALA A 177 -3.34 -3.13 2.95
C ALA A 177 -4.68 -3.52 2.28
N ILE A 178 -5.04 -2.80 1.22
CA ILE A 178 -6.25 -3.02 0.42
C ILE A 178 -5.90 -3.31 -1.05
N TYR A 179 -4.67 -3.74 -1.29
CA TYR A 179 -4.12 -3.94 -2.63
C TYR A 179 -3.72 -5.39 -2.86
N LEU A 180 -3.93 -5.84 -4.09
CA LEU A 180 -3.39 -7.08 -4.61
C LEU A 180 -2.42 -6.76 -5.75
N THR A 181 -1.23 -7.33 -5.68
CA THR A 181 -0.26 -7.32 -6.77
C THR A 181 -0.60 -8.45 -7.73
N ILE A 182 -0.99 -8.09 -8.95
CA ILE A 182 -1.36 -9.04 -10.00
C ILE A 182 -0.43 -8.88 -11.22
N GLN A 183 -0.15 -9.99 -11.89
CA GLN A 183 0.56 -9.99 -13.17
C GLN A 183 -0.44 -10.30 -14.29
N ILE A 184 -0.36 -9.54 -15.39
CA ILE A 184 -1.13 -9.77 -16.62
C ILE A 184 -0.18 -9.50 -17.80
N ASN A 185 0.35 -10.55 -18.38
CA ASN A 185 1.38 -10.47 -19.43
C ASN A 185 0.76 -10.69 -20.82
N LEU A 186 0.23 -9.62 -21.41
CA LEU A 186 -0.48 -9.64 -22.68
C LEU A 186 0.20 -8.81 -23.78
N VAL A 187 1.37 -8.21 -23.51
CA VAL A 187 2.11 -7.48 -24.54
C VAL A 187 2.54 -8.45 -25.66
N GLY A 188 2.29 -8.05 -26.89
CA GLY A 188 2.53 -8.87 -28.08
C GLY A 188 1.33 -9.72 -28.52
N LYS A 189 0.27 -9.82 -27.70
CA LYS A 189 -0.97 -10.49 -28.07
C LYS A 189 -1.80 -9.64 -29.05
N THR A 190 -2.66 -10.31 -29.81
CA THR A 190 -3.56 -9.68 -30.78
C THR A 190 -5.01 -9.92 -30.39
N THR A 191 -5.84 -8.88 -30.41
CA THR A 191 -7.28 -8.97 -30.12
C THR A 191 -8.03 -9.61 -31.27
N SER A 192 -9.26 -10.06 -31.03
CA SER A 192 -10.17 -10.60 -32.07
C SER A 192 -10.47 -9.61 -33.20
N THR A 193 -10.27 -8.31 -32.98
CA THR A 193 -10.41 -7.25 -34.00
C THR A 193 -9.11 -6.97 -34.76
N GLY A 194 -8.04 -7.73 -34.51
CA GLY A 194 -6.74 -7.57 -35.18
C GLY A 194 -5.85 -6.48 -34.58
N LYS A 195 -6.21 -5.86 -33.46
CA LYS A 195 -5.37 -4.87 -32.78
C LYS A 195 -4.30 -5.57 -31.96
N SER A 196 -3.02 -5.24 -32.18
CA SER A 196 -1.91 -5.69 -31.33
C SER A 196 -1.85 -4.88 -30.03
N LEU A 197 -1.59 -5.56 -28.91
CA LEU A 197 -1.29 -4.96 -27.61
C LEU A 197 0.22 -4.71 -27.52
N ALA A 198 0.67 -3.57 -28.04
CA ALA A 198 2.09 -3.29 -28.23
C ALA A 198 2.84 -2.92 -26.92
N ASN A 199 2.12 -2.45 -25.90
CA ASN A 199 2.70 -1.95 -24.65
C ASN A 199 1.73 -2.06 -23.49
N GLN A 200 2.20 -1.70 -22.29
CA GLN A 200 1.41 -1.75 -21.04
C GLN A 200 0.15 -0.86 -21.10
N ALA A 201 0.18 0.28 -21.78
CA ALA A 201 -0.98 1.16 -21.91
C ALA A 201 -2.09 0.51 -22.75
N ASP A 202 -1.73 -0.19 -23.82
CA ASP A 202 -2.69 -0.96 -24.64
C ASP A 202 -3.32 -2.09 -23.83
N VAL A 203 -2.53 -2.80 -23.01
CA VAL A 203 -3.03 -3.84 -22.10
C VAL A 203 -3.99 -3.24 -21.08
N THR A 204 -3.64 -2.11 -20.45
CA THR A 204 -4.50 -1.43 -19.46
C THR A 204 -5.83 -1.00 -20.10
N ALA A 205 -5.78 -0.41 -21.29
CA ALA A 205 -6.99 -0.02 -22.03
C ALA A 205 -7.84 -1.24 -22.43
N TYR A 206 -7.21 -2.33 -22.85
CA TYR A 206 -7.89 -3.59 -23.17
C TYR A 206 -8.62 -4.16 -21.96
N LEU A 207 -7.96 -4.26 -20.81
CA LEU A 207 -8.55 -4.75 -19.56
C LEU A 207 -9.75 -3.90 -19.12
N LEU A 208 -9.64 -2.58 -19.24
CA LEU A 208 -10.72 -1.66 -18.90
C LEU A 208 -11.93 -1.84 -19.85
N ASN A 209 -11.67 -1.96 -21.14
CA ASN A 209 -12.74 -2.00 -22.14
C ASN A 209 -13.41 -3.36 -22.25
N GLU A 210 -12.64 -4.46 -22.22
CA GLU A 210 -13.16 -5.81 -22.45
C GLU A 210 -13.48 -6.55 -21.16
N ALA A 211 -12.58 -6.48 -20.15
CA ALA A 211 -12.79 -7.13 -18.86
C ALA A 211 -13.54 -6.25 -17.83
N LYS A 212 -13.75 -4.95 -18.15
CA LYS A 212 -14.28 -3.95 -17.19
C LYS A 212 -13.47 -3.88 -15.89
N LEU A 213 -12.18 -4.15 -16.01
CA LEU A 213 -11.23 -4.22 -14.91
C LEU A 213 -10.28 -3.02 -14.93
N ALA A 214 -10.44 -2.12 -13.96
CA ALA A 214 -9.56 -0.98 -13.75
C ALA A 214 -8.38 -1.39 -12.85
N VAL A 215 -7.16 -1.31 -13.38
CA VAL A 215 -5.91 -1.61 -12.66
C VAL A 215 -4.90 -0.49 -12.87
N VAL A 216 -3.96 -0.34 -11.95
CA VAL A 216 -2.89 0.65 -12.06
C VAL A 216 -1.57 -0.07 -12.38
N PRO A 217 -0.95 0.20 -13.52
CA PRO A 217 0.33 -0.43 -13.89
C PRO A 217 1.44 0.02 -12.93
N PHE A 218 2.39 -0.89 -12.63
CA PHE A 218 3.50 -0.57 -11.73
C PHE A 218 4.46 0.47 -12.30
N SER A 219 4.44 0.72 -13.60
CA SER A 219 5.17 1.84 -14.21
C SER A 219 4.72 3.21 -13.68
N ALA A 220 3.46 3.35 -13.25
CA ALA A 220 2.96 4.54 -12.56
C ALA A 220 3.59 4.75 -11.17
N PHE A 221 4.27 3.74 -10.63
CA PHE A 221 4.99 3.76 -9.36
C PHE A 221 6.52 3.64 -9.52
N GLY A 222 7.03 3.87 -10.74
CA GLY A 222 8.47 3.88 -11.02
C GLY A 222 9.07 2.54 -11.46
N ALA A 223 8.27 1.49 -11.67
CA ALA A 223 8.75 0.27 -12.30
C ALA A 223 9.01 0.48 -13.81
N PRO A 224 9.82 -0.37 -14.45
CA PRO A 224 10.03 -0.30 -15.90
C PRO A 224 8.72 -0.35 -16.69
N ALA A 225 8.63 0.38 -17.79
CA ALA A 225 7.45 0.39 -18.67
C ALA A 225 7.13 -0.99 -19.30
N THR A 226 8.08 -1.92 -19.27
CA THR A 226 7.93 -3.31 -19.70
C THR A 226 7.36 -4.23 -18.63
N SER A 227 7.12 -3.71 -17.41
CA SER A 227 6.57 -4.50 -16.30
C SER A 227 5.16 -5.00 -16.63
N ALA A 228 4.90 -6.29 -16.42
CA ALA A 228 3.57 -6.88 -16.56
C ALA A 228 2.78 -6.89 -15.23
N TRP A 229 3.27 -6.20 -14.21
CA TRP A 229 2.65 -6.14 -12.89
C TRP A 229 1.76 -4.92 -12.73
N TYR A 230 0.66 -5.11 -12.01
CA TYR A 230 -0.37 -4.11 -11.76
C TYR A 230 -0.81 -4.14 -10.30
N ARG A 231 -1.26 -2.98 -9.81
CA ARG A 231 -1.99 -2.87 -8.54
C ARG A 231 -3.50 -2.97 -8.80
N LEU A 232 -4.15 -3.92 -8.13
CA LEU A 232 -5.59 -3.98 -8.02
C LEU A 232 -5.99 -3.53 -6.62
N SER A 233 -7.04 -2.70 -6.49
CA SER A 233 -7.57 -2.23 -5.21
C SER A 233 -8.93 -2.83 -4.93
N VAL A 234 -9.14 -3.36 -3.72
CA VAL A 234 -10.43 -3.90 -3.28
C VAL A 234 -11.25 -2.92 -2.44
N GLY A 235 -10.78 -1.69 -2.27
CA GLY A 235 -11.41 -0.70 -1.39
C GLY A 235 -12.85 -0.32 -1.78
N THR A 236 -13.21 -0.42 -3.06
CA THR A 236 -14.55 -0.15 -3.57
C THR A 236 -15.23 -1.36 -4.20
N CYS A 237 -14.57 -2.51 -4.23
CA CYS A 237 -15.08 -3.75 -4.80
C CYS A 237 -16.14 -4.35 -3.89
N LYS A 238 -17.28 -4.76 -4.45
CA LYS A 238 -18.29 -5.54 -3.74
C LYS A 238 -18.00 -7.04 -3.91
N LYS A 239 -18.23 -7.82 -2.86
CA LYS A 239 -17.97 -9.27 -2.88
C LYS A 239 -18.74 -10.01 -3.96
N GLU A 240 -19.99 -9.58 -4.19
CA GLU A 240 -20.92 -10.15 -5.17
C GLU A 240 -20.43 -9.95 -6.61
N GLU A 241 -19.63 -8.90 -6.86
CA GLU A 241 -19.12 -8.56 -8.19
C GLU A 241 -17.85 -9.35 -8.57
N ILE A 242 -17.16 -9.98 -7.61
CA ILE A 242 -15.86 -10.65 -7.84
C ILE A 242 -16.00 -11.80 -8.85
N SER A 243 -17.01 -12.63 -8.70
CA SER A 243 -17.21 -13.79 -9.61
C SER A 243 -17.47 -13.34 -11.04
N ASP A 244 -18.28 -12.27 -11.24
CA ASP A 244 -18.55 -11.70 -12.56
C ASP A 244 -17.32 -11.02 -13.14
N MET A 245 -16.54 -10.31 -12.31
CA MET A 245 -15.28 -9.69 -12.72
C MET A 245 -14.27 -10.73 -13.23
N LEU A 246 -14.09 -11.83 -12.51
CA LEU A 246 -13.18 -12.93 -12.91
C LEU A 246 -13.68 -13.63 -14.19
N LYS A 247 -15.00 -13.79 -14.35
CA LYS A 247 -15.60 -14.35 -15.57
C LYS A 247 -15.36 -13.45 -16.78
N LYS A 248 -15.54 -12.13 -16.63
CA LYS A 248 -15.25 -11.15 -17.69
C LYS A 248 -13.76 -11.12 -18.04
N LEU A 249 -12.87 -11.18 -17.04
CA LEU A 249 -11.43 -11.28 -17.27
C LEU A 249 -11.11 -12.53 -18.08
N LYS A 250 -11.61 -13.71 -17.68
CA LYS A 250 -11.41 -14.95 -18.41
C LYS A 250 -11.87 -14.84 -19.87
N GLY A 251 -13.06 -14.31 -20.09
CA GLY A 251 -13.58 -14.08 -21.46
C GLY A 251 -12.67 -13.18 -22.29
N ALA A 252 -12.19 -12.09 -21.71
CA ALA A 252 -11.24 -11.20 -22.39
C ALA A 252 -9.91 -11.92 -22.72
N LEU A 253 -9.37 -12.74 -21.81
CA LEU A 253 -8.15 -13.49 -22.04
C LEU A 253 -8.29 -14.54 -23.15
N GLN A 254 -9.48 -15.17 -23.29
CA GLN A 254 -9.77 -16.16 -24.32
C GLN A 254 -9.85 -15.58 -25.75
N HIS A 255 -10.13 -14.29 -25.87
CA HIS A 255 -10.23 -13.60 -27.16
C HIS A 255 -8.90 -13.06 -27.69
N LEU A 256 -7.76 -13.44 -27.07
CA LEU A 256 -6.42 -13.05 -27.48
C LEU A 256 -5.67 -14.24 -28.11
N SER A 257 -4.99 -13.95 -29.21
CA SER A 257 -4.09 -14.91 -29.88
C SER A 257 -2.62 -14.54 -29.71
#